data_bcc2c3cdf74bf3b29a53b84a994e1879
#
_entry.id   bcc2c3cdf74bf3b29a53b84a994e1879
#
_cell.length_a   1.000
_cell.length_b   1.000
_cell.length_c   1.000
_cell.angle_alpha   90.00
_cell.angle_beta   90.00
_cell.angle_gamma   90.00
#
_symmetry.space_group_name_H-M   'P 1'
#
loop_
_entity.id
_entity.type
_entity.pdbx_description
1 polymer ?
#
loop_
_entity_poly.entity_id
_entity_poly.type
_entity_poly.pdbx_seq_one_letter_code
_entity_poly.pdbx_strand_id
1 'polypeptide(L)'
;MKEILRAYALAIRSLGRKDILWHLLWPGLLSLVVWIGLAIGFWNPLTDLALATLNGWDWLHSWTSSSQFGAGFVAVTVQIALGLAILPLIYVTAAILVATVSLPLMLERVARTDYALLEERRGGSQTGSAINALWAALVFGVVLLLSLPLWLVPGL
;
A
#
# COMPACT_ATOMS: atom_id res chain seq x y z
N MET A 1 0.77 35.33 -4.92
CA MET A 1 1.96 34.45 -4.89
C MET A 1 2.65 34.43 -3.52
N LYS A 2 2.85 35.58 -2.84
CA LYS A 2 3.49 35.62 -1.49
C LYS A 2 2.69 34.85 -0.42
N GLU A 3 1.36 34.83 -0.47
CA GLU A 3 0.51 34.11 0.48
C GLU A 3 0.60 32.59 0.31
N ILE A 4 0.71 32.12 -0.94
CA ILE A 4 0.88 30.68 -1.23
C ILE A 4 2.23 30.18 -0.69
N LEU A 5 3.30 30.94 -0.94
CA LEU A 5 4.64 30.63 -0.41
C LEU A 5 4.65 30.64 1.12
N ARG A 6 3.94 31.58 1.75
CA ARG A 6 3.82 31.66 3.20
C ARG A 6 3.04 30.47 3.77
N ALA A 7 1.97 30.05 3.10
CA ALA A 7 1.20 28.88 3.47
C ALA A 7 2.03 27.59 3.35
N TYR A 8 2.83 27.45 2.27
CA TYR A 8 3.78 26.35 2.13
C TYR A 8 4.85 26.33 3.21
N ALA A 9 5.44 27.47 3.53
CA ALA A 9 6.45 27.58 4.59
C ALA A 9 5.88 27.21 5.97
N LEU A 10 4.66 27.64 6.27
CA LEU A 10 3.94 27.25 7.49
C LEU A 10 3.62 25.76 7.53
N ALA A 11 3.18 25.18 6.41
CA ALA A 11 2.90 23.74 6.28
C ALA A 11 4.16 22.89 6.51
N ILE A 12 5.30 23.28 5.89
CA ILE A 12 6.59 22.60 6.10
C ILE A 12 7.06 22.72 7.55
N ARG A 13 6.88 23.88 8.16
CA ARG A 13 7.24 24.10 9.56
C ARG A 13 6.36 23.30 10.52
N SER A 14 5.08 23.12 10.23
CA SER A 14 4.17 22.30 11.01
C SER A 14 4.49 20.80 10.89
N LEU A 15 4.95 20.34 9.72
CA LEU A 15 5.44 18.97 9.51
C LEU A 15 6.66 18.62 10.40
N GLY A 16 7.49 19.61 10.77
CA GLY A 16 8.62 19.42 11.69
C GLY A 16 8.24 19.16 13.16
N ARG A 17 6.97 19.26 13.52
CA ARG A 17 6.49 18.96 14.88
C ARG A 17 6.46 17.45 15.10
N LYS A 18 7.16 16.99 16.14
CA LYS A 18 7.28 15.56 16.47
C LYS A 18 5.92 14.84 16.58
N ASP A 19 4.91 15.53 17.09
CA ASP A 19 3.56 15.00 17.27
C ASP A 19 2.87 14.71 15.92
N ILE A 20 3.05 15.59 14.93
CA ILE A 20 2.48 15.44 13.58
C ILE A 20 3.21 14.34 12.82
N LEU A 21 4.56 14.36 12.89
CA LEU A 21 5.40 13.33 12.29
C LEU A 21 5.06 11.93 12.82
N TRP A 22 4.84 11.79 14.12
CA TRP A 22 4.47 10.50 14.70
C TRP A 22 3.15 9.98 14.17
N HIS A 23 2.12 10.84 14.08
CA HIS A 23 0.81 10.45 13.54
C HIS A 23 0.84 10.15 12.04
N LEU A 24 1.81 10.68 11.32
CA LEU A 24 2.00 10.41 9.90
C LEU A 24 2.78 9.11 9.68
N LEU A 25 3.79 8.83 10.52
CA LEU A 25 4.69 7.68 10.34
C LEU A 25 4.11 6.37 10.91
N TRP A 26 3.37 6.43 12.03
CA TRP A 26 2.92 5.23 12.71
C TRP A 26 2.02 4.32 11.85
N PRO A 27 1.10 4.82 10.96
CA PRO A 27 0.32 3.94 10.12
C PRO A 27 1.17 3.19 9.09
N GLY A 28 2.20 3.87 8.56
CA GLY A 28 3.18 3.25 7.67
C GLY A 28 3.98 2.15 8.38
N LEU A 29 4.46 2.44 9.60
CA LEU A 29 5.17 1.46 10.43
C LEU A 29 4.27 0.26 10.78
N LEU A 30 3.02 0.52 11.18
CA LEU A 30 2.06 -0.53 11.49
C LEU A 30 1.79 -1.42 10.27
N SER A 31 1.53 -0.81 9.12
CA SER A 31 1.34 -1.53 7.87
C SER A 31 2.54 -2.40 7.52
N LEU A 32 3.75 -1.85 7.64
CA LEU A 32 4.99 -2.57 7.38
C LEU A 32 5.17 -3.77 8.33
N VAL A 33 4.94 -3.59 9.62
CA VAL A 33 5.04 -4.67 10.62
C VAL A 33 4.02 -5.78 10.35
N VAL A 34 2.79 -5.42 10.03
CA VAL A 34 1.72 -6.38 9.70
C VAL A 34 2.11 -7.19 8.46
N TRP A 35 2.52 -6.54 7.38
CA TRP A 35 2.87 -7.22 6.14
C TRP A 35 4.16 -8.04 6.24
N ILE A 36 5.16 -7.60 7.00
CA ILE A 36 6.34 -8.41 7.29
C ILE A 36 5.95 -9.65 8.12
N GLY A 37 5.10 -9.51 9.14
CA GLY A 37 4.62 -10.63 9.93
C GLY A 37 3.84 -11.65 9.09
N LEU A 38 2.96 -11.17 8.22
CA LEU A 38 2.23 -12.01 7.26
C LEU A 38 3.18 -12.69 6.26
N ALA A 39 4.17 -11.94 5.73
CA ALA A 39 5.16 -12.50 4.84
C ALA A 39 5.94 -13.63 5.52
N ILE A 40 6.43 -13.44 6.75
CA ILE A 40 7.16 -14.49 7.47
C ILE A 40 6.27 -15.71 7.72
N GLY A 41 5.00 -15.52 8.12
CA GLY A 41 4.10 -16.62 8.44
C GLY A 41 3.57 -17.37 7.22
N PHE A 42 3.37 -16.68 6.11
CA PHE A 42 2.72 -17.23 4.91
C PHE A 42 3.67 -17.40 3.71
N TRP A 43 4.97 -17.13 3.88
CA TRP A 43 5.94 -17.19 2.79
C TRP A 43 5.98 -18.54 2.08
N ASN A 44 6.13 -19.61 2.85
CA ASN A 44 6.20 -20.96 2.29
C ASN A 44 4.88 -21.37 1.62
N PRO A 45 3.71 -21.28 2.29
CA PRO A 45 2.43 -21.59 1.65
C PRO A 45 2.16 -20.81 0.37
N LEU A 46 2.52 -19.52 0.33
CA LEU A 46 2.34 -18.68 -0.86
C LEU A 46 3.28 -19.09 -1.98
N THR A 47 4.53 -19.39 -1.66
CA THR A 47 5.52 -19.87 -2.63
C THR A 47 5.09 -21.20 -3.21
N ASP A 48 4.68 -22.13 -2.36
CA ASP A 48 4.23 -23.47 -2.77
C ASP A 48 2.98 -23.41 -3.65
N LEU A 49 2.01 -22.57 -3.28
CA LEU A 49 0.80 -22.32 -4.07
C LEU A 49 1.13 -21.73 -5.45
N ALA A 50 2.01 -20.74 -5.49
CA ALA A 50 2.43 -20.11 -6.74
C ALA A 50 3.16 -21.10 -7.66
N LEU A 51 4.10 -21.88 -7.11
CA LEU A 51 4.81 -22.91 -7.86
C LEU A 51 3.88 -24.03 -8.33
N ALA A 52 2.95 -24.49 -7.49
CA ALA A 52 1.96 -25.50 -7.87
C ALA A 52 1.09 -25.00 -9.03
N THR A 53 0.66 -23.73 -8.99
CA THR A 53 -0.15 -23.12 -10.06
C THR A 53 0.64 -23.03 -11.37
N LEU A 54 1.90 -22.61 -11.30
CA LEU A 54 2.78 -22.52 -12.48
C LEU A 54 3.14 -23.88 -13.06
N ASN A 55 3.35 -24.88 -12.23
CA ASN A 55 3.60 -26.27 -12.67
C ASN A 55 2.38 -26.92 -13.35
N GLY A 56 1.19 -26.36 -13.21
CA GLY A 56 0.02 -26.75 -13.99
C GLY A 56 0.09 -26.36 -15.48
N TRP A 57 1.07 -25.59 -15.88
CA TRP A 57 1.29 -25.20 -17.29
C TRP A 57 2.29 -26.17 -17.94
N ASP A 58 1.83 -26.98 -18.90
CA ASP A 58 2.61 -28.06 -19.51
C ASP A 58 3.98 -27.64 -20.04
N TRP A 59 4.05 -26.47 -20.70
CA TRP A 59 5.32 -25.95 -21.25
C TRP A 59 6.34 -25.59 -20.13
N LEU A 60 5.86 -25.03 -19.02
CA LEU A 60 6.71 -24.65 -17.90
C LEU A 60 7.13 -25.88 -17.12
N HIS A 61 6.21 -26.81 -16.90
CA HIS A 61 6.50 -28.10 -16.25
C HIS A 61 7.55 -28.90 -17.03
N SER A 62 7.46 -28.96 -18.35
CA SER A 62 8.46 -29.66 -19.17
C SER A 62 9.85 -29.03 -19.06
N TRP A 63 9.92 -27.69 -18.99
CA TRP A 63 11.20 -27.00 -18.84
C TRP A 63 11.79 -27.12 -17.43
N THR A 64 10.99 -27.02 -16.39
CA THR A 64 11.43 -27.15 -15.00
C THR A 64 11.81 -28.60 -14.65
N SER A 65 11.14 -29.60 -15.22
CA SER A 65 11.45 -31.01 -15.01
C SER A 65 12.70 -31.48 -15.77
N SER A 66 13.02 -30.84 -16.89
CA SER A 66 14.16 -31.19 -17.72
C SER A 66 15.50 -30.58 -17.28
N SER A 67 15.46 -29.51 -16.49
CA SER A 67 16.69 -28.84 -16.04
C SER A 67 16.59 -28.32 -14.61
N GLN A 68 17.57 -28.65 -13.79
CA GLN A 68 17.70 -28.14 -12.43
C GLN A 68 17.84 -26.61 -12.41
N PHE A 69 18.47 -26.03 -13.44
CA PHE A 69 18.56 -24.59 -13.62
C PHE A 69 17.17 -23.97 -13.85
N GLY A 70 16.32 -24.58 -14.69
CA GLY A 70 14.96 -24.11 -14.94
C GLY A 70 14.10 -24.08 -13.67
N ALA A 71 14.14 -25.15 -12.90
CA ALA A 71 13.43 -25.22 -11.61
C ALA A 71 13.90 -24.15 -10.62
N GLY A 72 15.22 -23.96 -10.47
CA GLY A 72 15.78 -22.92 -9.61
C GLY A 72 15.43 -21.52 -10.05
N PHE A 73 15.50 -21.23 -11.35
CA PHE A 73 15.16 -19.93 -11.91
C PHE A 73 13.69 -19.56 -11.66
N VAL A 74 12.76 -20.49 -11.91
CA VAL A 74 11.33 -20.26 -11.66
C VAL A 74 11.07 -20.03 -10.17
N ALA A 75 11.67 -20.82 -9.29
CA ALA A 75 11.51 -20.66 -7.84
C ALA A 75 11.99 -19.28 -7.36
N VAL A 76 13.17 -18.85 -7.78
CA VAL A 76 13.70 -17.51 -7.44
C VAL A 76 12.84 -16.40 -8.01
N THR A 77 12.39 -16.54 -9.26
CA THR A 77 11.51 -15.54 -9.90
C THR A 77 10.19 -15.39 -9.15
N VAL A 78 9.56 -16.50 -8.75
CA VAL A 78 8.34 -16.50 -7.93
C VAL A 78 8.57 -15.79 -6.60
N GLN A 79 9.66 -16.08 -5.91
CA GLN A 79 9.97 -15.44 -4.63
C GLN A 79 10.18 -13.93 -4.77
N ILE A 80 10.89 -13.50 -5.82
CA ILE A 80 11.08 -12.07 -6.11
C ILE A 80 9.73 -11.42 -6.44
N ALA A 81 8.90 -12.05 -7.27
CA ALA A 81 7.59 -11.52 -7.64
C ALA A 81 6.66 -11.39 -6.42
N LEU A 82 6.64 -12.38 -5.54
CA LEU A 82 5.90 -12.33 -4.27
C LEU A 82 6.41 -11.21 -3.36
N GLY A 83 7.73 -11.06 -3.22
CA GLY A 83 8.34 -9.98 -2.45
C GLY A 83 7.97 -8.60 -2.99
N LEU A 84 8.01 -8.42 -4.30
CA LEU A 84 7.61 -7.18 -4.95
C LEU A 84 6.10 -6.89 -4.82
N ALA A 85 5.25 -7.93 -4.81
CA ALA A 85 3.81 -7.78 -4.64
C ALA A 85 3.42 -7.27 -3.24
N ILE A 86 4.25 -7.51 -2.22
CA ILE A 86 4.03 -7.02 -0.85
C ILE A 86 4.15 -5.49 -0.78
N LEU A 87 5.04 -4.87 -1.56
CA LEU A 87 5.28 -3.42 -1.52
C LEU A 87 4.02 -2.57 -1.80
N PRO A 88 3.27 -2.79 -2.89
CA PRO A 88 2.01 -2.07 -3.11
C PRO A 88 0.97 -2.36 -2.03
N LEU A 89 0.93 -3.56 -1.45
CA LEU A 89 0.02 -3.90 -0.37
C LEU A 89 0.33 -3.12 0.91
N ILE A 90 1.60 -2.98 1.27
CA ILE A 90 2.05 -2.11 2.37
C ILE A 90 1.58 -0.67 2.12
N TYR A 91 1.82 -0.15 0.91
CA TYR A 91 1.45 1.22 0.54
C TYR A 91 -0.06 1.46 0.64
N VAL A 92 -0.87 0.58 0.05
CA VAL A 92 -2.34 0.70 0.05
C VAL A 92 -2.88 0.62 1.47
N THR A 93 -2.39 -0.32 2.28
CA THR A 93 -2.81 -0.44 3.69
C THR A 93 -2.43 0.80 4.49
N ALA A 94 -1.21 1.31 4.33
CA ALA A 94 -0.78 2.54 4.97
C ALA A 94 -1.64 3.75 4.53
N ALA A 95 -1.95 3.87 3.23
CA ALA A 95 -2.79 4.95 2.71
C ALA A 95 -4.22 4.91 3.30
N ILE A 96 -4.81 3.71 3.42
CA ILE A 96 -6.12 3.53 4.06
C ILE A 96 -6.06 3.95 5.53
N LEU A 97 -5.04 3.53 6.28
CA LEU A 97 -4.87 3.90 7.69
C LEU A 97 -4.68 5.41 7.87
N VAL A 98 -3.92 6.05 6.99
CA VAL A 98 -3.75 7.50 7.00
C VAL A 98 -5.08 8.20 6.73
N ALA A 99 -5.80 7.79 5.69
CA ALA A 99 -7.05 8.43 5.29
C ALA A 99 -8.18 8.24 6.31
N THR A 100 -8.25 7.08 6.96
CA THR A 100 -9.36 6.74 7.86
C THR A 100 -9.08 7.13 9.31
N VAL A 101 -7.85 7.12 9.76
CA VAL A 101 -7.48 7.32 11.17
C VAL A 101 -6.66 8.59 11.36
N SER A 102 -5.52 8.71 10.65
CA SER A 102 -4.58 9.80 10.93
C SER A 102 -5.08 11.16 10.48
N LEU A 103 -5.69 11.22 9.28
CA LEU A 103 -6.17 12.48 8.73
C LEU A 103 -7.29 13.11 9.58
N PRO A 104 -8.35 12.40 10.01
CA PRO A 104 -9.37 12.96 10.90
C PRO A 104 -8.80 13.46 12.22
N LEU A 105 -7.90 12.70 12.85
CA LEU A 105 -7.26 13.10 14.12
C LEU A 105 -6.39 14.34 13.97
N MET A 106 -5.68 14.47 12.85
CA MET A 106 -4.88 15.66 12.55
C MET A 106 -5.75 16.89 12.31
N LEU A 107 -6.81 16.74 11.51
CA LEU A 107 -7.75 17.84 11.21
C LEU A 107 -8.42 18.34 12.49
N GLU A 108 -8.85 17.44 13.38
CA GLU A 108 -9.45 17.83 14.65
C GLU A 108 -8.47 18.59 15.54
N ARG A 109 -7.20 18.17 15.61
CA ARG A 109 -6.16 18.89 16.38
C ARG A 109 -5.84 20.27 15.83
N VAL A 110 -5.68 20.36 14.51
CA VAL A 110 -5.42 21.65 13.85
C VAL A 110 -6.60 22.59 14.02
N ALA A 111 -7.82 22.09 13.86
CA ALA A 111 -9.03 22.86 14.06
C ALA A 111 -9.11 23.43 15.48
N ARG A 112 -8.83 22.62 16.49
CA ARG A 112 -8.85 23.08 17.90
C ARG A 112 -7.73 24.04 18.26
N THR A 113 -6.57 23.96 17.62
CA THR A 113 -5.40 24.75 18.00
C THR A 113 -5.31 26.05 17.22
N ASP A 114 -5.48 25.99 15.89
CA ASP A 114 -5.21 27.12 15.01
C ASP A 114 -6.50 27.82 14.53
N TYR A 115 -7.67 27.15 14.64
CA TYR A 115 -8.95 27.61 14.09
C TYR A 115 -10.11 27.47 15.08
N ALA A 116 -9.86 27.58 16.38
CA ALA A 116 -10.86 27.40 17.44
C ALA A 116 -12.09 28.32 17.32
N LEU A 117 -11.99 29.42 16.58
CA LEU A 117 -13.06 30.41 16.36
C LEU A 117 -13.86 30.17 15.06
N LEU A 118 -13.45 29.21 14.24
CA LEU A 118 -14.17 28.89 13.00
C LEU A 118 -15.23 27.83 13.27
N GLU A 119 -16.46 28.10 12.86
CA GLU A 119 -17.56 27.12 12.88
C GLU A 119 -17.18 25.88 12.07
N GLU A 120 -17.23 24.71 12.70
CA GLU A 120 -16.97 23.43 12.08
C GLU A 120 -18.11 23.10 11.10
N ARG A 121 -17.94 23.47 9.82
CA ARG A 121 -18.85 23.02 8.75
C ARG A 121 -18.60 21.54 8.51
N ARG A 122 -19.42 20.69 9.09
CA ARG A 122 -19.44 19.25 8.86
C ARG A 122 -19.85 19.00 7.41
N GLY A 123 -18.86 18.74 6.55
CA GLY A 123 -19.07 18.27 5.20
C GLY A 123 -18.86 16.77 5.13
N GLY A 124 -19.91 16.02 4.86
CA GLY A 124 -19.83 14.58 4.62
C GLY A 124 -19.82 13.70 5.89
N SER A 125 -20.07 12.41 5.68
CA SER A 125 -20.02 11.38 6.73
C SER A 125 -18.63 10.73 6.73
N GLN A 126 -17.98 10.61 7.90
CA GLN A 126 -16.70 9.89 8.05
C GLN A 126 -16.82 8.45 7.58
N THR A 127 -17.95 7.79 7.86
CA THR A 127 -18.26 6.44 7.38
C THR A 127 -18.38 6.38 5.86
N GLY A 128 -19.01 7.37 5.23
CA GLY A 128 -19.10 7.48 3.78
C GLY A 128 -17.74 7.65 3.13
N SER A 129 -16.86 8.45 3.72
CA SER A 129 -15.47 8.63 3.24
C SER A 129 -14.66 7.35 3.37
N ALA A 130 -14.79 6.63 4.47
CA ALA A 130 -14.09 5.36 4.69
C ALA A 130 -14.56 4.27 3.70
N ILE A 131 -15.88 4.15 3.47
CA ILE A 131 -16.44 3.21 2.50
C ILE A 131 -15.96 3.56 1.08
N ASN A 132 -15.98 4.84 0.71
CA ASN A 132 -15.50 5.27 -0.60
C ASN A 132 -13.99 5.02 -0.79
N ALA A 133 -13.18 5.25 0.25
CA ALA A 133 -11.75 4.95 0.22
C ALA A 133 -11.49 3.44 0.09
N LEU A 134 -12.24 2.62 0.81
CA LEU A 134 -12.14 1.15 0.71
C LEU A 134 -12.54 0.66 -0.68
N TRP A 135 -13.64 1.18 -1.23
CA TRP A 135 -14.09 0.85 -2.58
C TRP A 135 -13.06 1.24 -3.63
N ALA A 136 -12.52 2.45 -3.55
CA ALA A 136 -11.47 2.92 -4.45
C ALA A 136 -10.21 2.04 -4.37
N ALA A 137 -9.81 1.64 -3.16
CA ALA A 137 -8.68 0.75 -2.95
C ALA A 137 -8.91 -0.66 -3.54
N LEU A 138 -10.12 -1.22 -3.39
CA LEU A 138 -10.50 -2.49 -4.00
C LEU A 138 -10.46 -2.42 -5.53
N VAL A 139 -11.10 -1.39 -6.11
CA VAL A 139 -11.08 -1.19 -7.56
C VAL A 139 -9.66 -1.02 -8.08
N PHE A 140 -8.85 -0.21 -7.41
CA PHE A 140 -7.43 -0.05 -7.76
C PHE A 140 -6.66 -1.37 -7.68
N GLY A 141 -6.85 -2.15 -6.62
CA GLY A 141 -6.22 -3.45 -6.45
C GLY A 141 -6.59 -4.44 -7.56
N VAL A 142 -7.88 -4.51 -7.91
CA VAL A 142 -8.36 -5.35 -9.02
C VAL A 142 -7.75 -4.91 -10.36
N VAL A 143 -7.77 -3.61 -10.66
CA VAL A 143 -7.18 -3.07 -11.90
C VAL A 143 -5.67 -3.35 -11.95
N LEU A 144 -4.98 -3.19 -10.83
CA LEU A 144 -3.56 -3.49 -10.74
C LEU A 144 -3.27 -4.97 -10.99
N LEU A 145 -4.03 -5.88 -10.38
CA LEU A 145 -3.92 -7.32 -10.61
C LEU A 145 -4.20 -7.70 -12.07
N LEU A 146 -5.23 -7.11 -12.68
CA LEU A 146 -5.55 -7.34 -14.09
C LEU A 146 -4.51 -6.75 -15.03
N SER A 147 -3.79 -5.72 -14.61
CA SER A 147 -2.71 -5.12 -15.41
C SER A 147 -1.39 -5.91 -15.34
N LEU A 148 -1.19 -6.76 -14.33
CA LEU A 148 0.05 -7.54 -14.18
C LEU A 148 0.42 -8.36 -15.44
N PRO A 149 -0.51 -9.05 -16.15
CA PRO A 149 -0.18 -9.76 -17.37
C PRO A 149 0.33 -8.84 -18.49
N LEU A 150 -0.15 -7.59 -18.54
CA LEU A 150 0.29 -6.61 -19.55
C LEU A 150 1.75 -6.18 -19.35
N TRP A 151 2.24 -6.19 -18.11
CA TRP A 151 3.61 -5.85 -17.77
C TRP A 151 4.60 -6.97 -18.11
N LEU A 152 4.09 -8.20 -18.31
CA LEU A 152 4.90 -9.35 -18.73
C LEU A 152 5.14 -9.37 -20.25
N VAL A 153 4.44 -8.54 -21.02
CA VAL A 153 4.63 -8.40 -22.46
C VAL A 153 5.59 -7.23 -22.72
N PRO A 154 6.90 -7.48 -22.97
CA PRO A 154 7.84 -6.42 -23.24
C PRO A 154 7.49 -5.79 -24.61
N GLY A 155 7.09 -4.53 -24.61
CA GLY A 155 6.86 -3.75 -25.83
C GLY A 155 5.43 -3.23 -26.08
N LEU A 156 4.52 -3.32 -25.09
CA LEU A 156 3.25 -2.57 -25.10
C LEU A 156 3.39 -1.25 -24.36
#